data_1c806fb18ab56e16b7a1bd7e32e19d03
#
_entry.id   1c806fb18ab56e16b7a1bd7e32e19d03
#
_cell.length_a   1.000
_cell.length_b   1.000
_cell.length_c   1.000
_cell.angle_alpha   90.00
_cell.angle_beta   90.00
_cell.angle_gamma   90.00
#
_symmetry.space_group_name_H-M   'P 1'
#
loop_
_entity.id
_entity.type
_entity.pdbx_description
1 polymer ?
#
loop_
_entity_poly.entity_id
_entity_poly.type
_entity_poly.pdbx_seq_one_letter_code
_entity_poly.pdbx_strand_id
1 'polypeptide(L)'
;KEYGDKIRVVFKNLPLGFHQHAELAARAAHAAGKQGKFWQMHDKLFENYRNLGDEPIKGYAKAIGLDMAKWEKDLNSASTKAKVEADKKLANKVGARGTPNFYINGEHLAGAQPIDRFKAIIDKQLKK
;
A
#
# COMPACT_ATOMS: atom_id res chain seq x y z
N LYS A 1 5.88 -15.86 -1.39
CA LYS A 1 5.82 -17.32 -1.48
C LYS A 1 7.19 -17.98 -1.34
N GLU A 2 8.23 -17.45 -2.01
CA GLU A 2 9.55 -18.12 -2.02
C GLU A 2 10.32 -18.01 -0.71
N TYR A 3 10.09 -16.97 0.07
CA TYR A 3 10.83 -16.74 1.31
C TYR A 3 10.03 -17.07 2.57
N GLY A 4 8.73 -17.29 2.43
CA GLY A 4 7.86 -17.64 3.54
C GLY A 4 7.98 -16.64 4.69
N ASP A 5 8.32 -17.13 5.87
CA ASP A 5 8.48 -16.32 7.08
C ASP A 5 9.88 -15.71 7.25
N LYS A 6 10.78 -15.90 6.29
CA LYS A 6 12.14 -15.32 6.32
C LYS A 6 12.15 -13.82 6.08
N ILE A 7 11.10 -13.28 5.48
CA ILE A 7 10.98 -11.86 5.19
C ILE A 7 9.67 -11.30 5.71
N ARG A 8 9.66 -9.98 5.92
CA ARG A 8 8.47 -9.24 6.26
C ARG A 8 8.29 -8.12 5.24
N VAL A 9 7.12 -8.07 4.61
CA VAL A 9 6.77 -7.01 3.66
C VAL A 9 5.96 -5.95 4.38
N VAL A 10 6.42 -4.70 4.29
CA VAL A 10 5.73 -3.55 4.86
C VAL A 10 5.33 -2.63 3.71
N PHE A 11 4.05 -2.36 3.60
CA PHE A 11 3.51 -1.46 2.57
C PHE A 11 3.37 -0.05 3.14
N LYS A 12 3.89 0.94 2.41
CA LYS A 12 3.73 2.35 2.73
C LYS A 12 3.05 3.06 1.56
N ASN A 13 2.15 3.97 1.86
CA ASN A 13 1.40 4.70 0.84
C ASN A 13 2.19 5.89 0.29
N LEU A 14 2.16 6.04 -1.03
CA LEU A 14 2.67 7.24 -1.68
C LEU A 14 1.69 7.62 -2.79
N PRO A 15 0.53 8.22 -2.45
CA PRO A 15 -0.39 8.69 -3.46
C PRO A 15 0.21 9.89 -4.19
N LEU A 16 0.40 9.72 -5.49
CA LEU A 16 0.98 10.77 -6.33
C LEU A 16 -0.11 11.77 -6.72
N GLY A 17 0.22 13.07 -6.64
CA GLY A 17 -0.76 14.14 -6.85
C GLY A 17 -1.39 14.17 -8.25
N PHE A 18 -0.70 13.61 -9.25
CA PHE A 18 -1.21 13.56 -10.63
C PHE A 18 -2.09 12.32 -10.91
N HIS A 19 -2.21 11.39 -9.96
CA HIS A 19 -3.13 10.26 -10.07
C HIS A 19 -4.42 10.59 -9.34
N GLN A 20 -5.49 10.77 -10.12
CA GLN A 20 -6.82 10.98 -9.56
C GLN A 20 -7.20 9.77 -8.70
N HIS A 21 -7.81 9.99 -7.57
CA HIS A 21 -8.24 8.95 -6.63
C HIS A 21 -7.12 8.18 -5.89
N ALA A 22 -5.85 8.52 -6.11
CA ALA A 22 -4.75 7.82 -5.42
C ALA A 22 -4.83 7.95 -3.89
N GLU A 23 -5.14 9.15 -3.41
CA GLU A 23 -5.28 9.38 -1.97
C GLU A 23 -6.49 8.64 -1.39
N LEU A 24 -7.61 8.66 -2.10
CA LEU A 24 -8.80 7.92 -1.68
C LEU A 24 -8.49 6.42 -1.58
N ALA A 25 -7.81 5.86 -2.58
CA ALA A 25 -7.42 4.45 -2.57
C ALA A 25 -6.50 4.12 -1.38
N ALA A 26 -5.54 4.99 -1.08
CA ALA A 26 -4.64 4.82 0.06
C ALA A 26 -5.41 4.82 1.39
N ARG A 27 -6.33 5.75 1.56
CA ARG A 27 -7.18 5.81 2.77
C ARG A 27 -8.10 4.60 2.87
N ALA A 28 -8.65 4.16 1.73
CA ALA A 28 -9.52 2.98 1.68
C ALA A 28 -8.81 1.72 2.16
N ALA A 29 -7.59 1.50 1.69
CA ALA A 29 -6.78 0.36 2.11
C ALA A 29 -6.42 0.44 3.60
N HIS A 30 -6.04 1.60 4.08
CA HIS A 30 -5.73 1.80 5.50
C HIS A 30 -6.94 1.54 6.39
N ALA A 31 -8.11 2.06 6.01
CA ALA A 31 -9.34 1.81 6.76
C ALA A 31 -9.70 0.33 6.79
N ALA A 32 -9.51 -0.39 5.68
CA ALA A 32 -9.70 -1.84 5.64
C ALA A 32 -8.71 -2.55 6.57
N GLY A 33 -7.49 -2.04 6.67
CA GLY A 33 -6.47 -2.55 7.58
C GLY A 33 -6.87 -2.51 9.03
N LYS A 34 -7.68 -1.53 9.43
CA LYS A 34 -8.22 -1.45 10.79
C LYS A 34 -9.17 -2.59 11.13
N GLN A 35 -9.67 -3.29 10.13
CA GLN A 35 -10.50 -4.49 10.27
C GLN A 35 -9.74 -5.77 9.89
N GLY A 36 -8.41 -5.68 9.79
CA GLY A 36 -7.57 -6.83 9.47
C GLY A 36 -7.59 -7.25 8.01
N LYS A 37 -8.06 -6.38 7.10
CA LYS A 37 -8.24 -6.71 5.67
C LYS A 37 -7.51 -5.77 4.71
N PHE A 38 -6.36 -5.25 5.14
CA PHE A 38 -5.54 -4.39 4.30
C PHE A 38 -5.18 -5.06 2.96
N TRP A 39 -4.63 -6.27 3.02
CA TRP A 39 -4.14 -6.94 1.82
C TRP A 39 -5.26 -7.33 0.85
N GLN A 40 -6.42 -7.71 1.38
CA GLN A 40 -7.59 -7.98 0.55
C GLN A 40 -8.04 -6.71 -0.19
N MET A 41 -8.05 -5.56 0.49
CA MET A 41 -8.40 -4.30 -0.15
C MET A 41 -7.32 -3.85 -1.14
N HIS A 42 -6.06 -3.99 -0.77
CA HIS A 42 -4.92 -3.75 -1.64
C HIS A 42 -5.08 -4.51 -2.97
N ASP A 43 -5.36 -5.80 -2.88
CA ASP A 43 -5.51 -6.64 -4.07
C ASP A 43 -6.68 -6.19 -4.94
N LYS A 44 -7.83 -5.85 -4.34
CA LYS A 44 -8.99 -5.33 -5.07
C LYS A 44 -8.68 -4.03 -5.79
N LEU A 45 -7.96 -3.14 -5.16
CA LEU A 45 -7.58 -1.86 -5.75
C LEU A 45 -6.63 -2.06 -6.95
N PHE A 46 -5.65 -2.95 -6.82
CA PHE A 46 -4.72 -3.24 -7.91
C PHE A 46 -5.39 -3.99 -9.06
N GLU A 47 -6.28 -4.94 -8.78
CA GLU A 47 -7.06 -5.65 -9.81
C GLU A 47 -7.92 -4.68 -10.62
N ASN A 48 -8.36 -3.58 -10.03
CA ASN A 48 -9.30 -2.63 -10.60
C ASN A 48 -8.70 -1.22 -10.72
N TYR A 49 -7.41 -1.12 -10.94
CA TYR A 49 -6.69 0.17 -10.90
C TYR A 49 -7.20 1.22 -11.89
N ARG A 50 -7.94 0.80 -12.91
CA ARG A 50 -8.55 1.72 -13.89
C ARG A 50 -9.94 2.18 -13.50
N ASN A 51 -10.49 1.64 -12.43
CA ASN A 51 -11.84 1.96 -11.97
C ASN A 51 -11.81 2.28 -10.47
N LEU A 52 -11.19 3.41 -10.15
CA LEU A 52 -11.05 3.91 -8.79
C LEU A 52 -11.84 5.21 -8.64
N GLY A 53 -12.82 5.21 -7.79
CA GLY A 53 -13.65 6.36 -7.46
C GLY A 53 -14.45 6.01 -6.23
N ASP A 54 -15.25 6.93 -5.72
CA ASP A 54 -15.98 6.70 -4.47
C ASP A 54 -16.87 5.46 -4.53
N GLU A 55 -17.71 5.36 -5.54
CA GLU A 55 -18.65 4.24 -5.64
C GLU A 55 -17.97 2.89 -5.93
N PRO A 56 -17.06 2.79 -6.91
CA PRO A 56 -16.32 1.54 -7.12
C PRO A 56 -15.56 1.08 -5.87
N ILE A 57 -14.88 1.98 -5.18
CA ILE A 57 -14.11 1.63 -3.98
C ILE A 57 -15.01 1.14 -2.85
N LYS A 58 -16.18 1.75 -2.67
CA LYS A 58 -17.19 1.22 -1.73
C LYS A 58 -17.60 -0.20 -2.09
N GLY A 59 -17.78 -0.46 -3.38
CA GLY A 59 -18.10 -1.81 -3.87
C GLY A 59 -17.04 -2.83 -3.52
N TYR A 60 -15.76 -2.46 -3.64
CA TYR A 60 -14.65 -3.35 -3.28
C TYR A 60 -14.62 -3.62 -1.79
N ALA A 61 -14.83 -2.60 -0.96
CA ALA A 61 -14.90 -2.73 0.48
C ALA A 61 -16.02 -3.69 0.91
N LYS A 62 -17.19 -3.54 0.30
CA LYS A 62 -18.34 -4.42 0.55
C LYS A 62 -18.04 -5.86 0.12
N ALA A 63 -17.41 -6.03 -1.04
CA ALA A 63 -17.07 -7.35 -1.59
C ALA A 63 -16.14 -8.15 -0.69
N ILE A 64 -15.24 -7.50 0.03
CA ILE A 64 -14.32 -8.19 0.96
C ILE A 64 -14.90 -8.37 2.36
N GLY A 65 -16.17 -7.99 2.57
CA GLY A 65 -16.90 -8.28 3.81
C GLY A 65 -16.62 -7.33 4.97
N LEU A 66 -16.26 -6.08 4.70
CA LEU A 66 -16.04 -5.10 5.76
C LEU A 66 -17.35 -4.66 6.42
N ASP A 67 -17.25 -4.28 7.70
CA ASP A 67 -18.31 -3.49 8.35
C ASP A 67 -18.28 -2.11 7.70
N MET A 68 -19.26 -1.83 6.84
CA MET A 68 -19.26 -0.63 6.00
C MET A 68 -19.40 0.66 6.80
N ALA A 69 -20.22 0.67 7.85
CA ALA A 69 -20.38 1.85 8.70
C ALA A 69 -19.05 2.23 9.36
N LYS A 70 -18.35 1.25 9.91
CA LYS A 70 -17.04 1.43 10.52
C LYS A 70 -15.99 1.83 9.48
N TRP A 71 -16.00 1.17 8.33
CA TRP A 71 -15.04 1.46 7.27
C TRP A 71 -15.19 2.91 6.76
N GLU A 72 -16.41 3.38 6.53
CA GLU A 72 -16.65 4.75 6.07
C GLU A 72 -16.22 5.78 7.12
N LYS A 73 -16.48 5.50 8.37
CA LYS A 73 -16.01 6.34 9.47
C LYS A 73 -14.49 6.42 9.50
N ASP A 74 -13.82 5.27 9.42
CA ASP A 74 -12.36 5.20 9.43
C ASP A 74 -11.75 5.83 8.17
N LEU A 75 -12.38 5.64 7.02
CA LEU A 75 -11.96 6.24 5.76
C LEU A 75 -11.83 7.76 5.86
N ASN A 76 -12.77 8.39 6.53
CA ASN A 76 -12.85 9.85 6.65
C ASN A 76 -12.23 10.38 7.96
N SER A 77 -11.67 9.52 8.78
CA SER A 77 -11.10 9.93 10.07
C SER A 77 -9.80 10.72 9.92
N ALA A 78 -9.56 11.60 10.88
CA ALA A 78 -8.31 12.36 10.93
C ALA A 78 -7.08 11.43 11.05
N SER A 79 -7.21 10.32 11.80
CA SER A 79 -6.10 9.38 11.98
C SER A 79 -5.71 8.68 10.66
N THR A 80 -6.69 8.33 9.82
CA THR A 80 -6.42 7.73 8.51
C THR A 80 -5.71 8.72 7.59
N LYS A 81 -6.18 9.96 7.55
CA LYS A 81 -5.54 11.03 6.77
C LYS A 81 -4.11 11.29 7.25
N ALA A 82 -3.92 11.33 8.56
CA ALA A 82 -2.60 11.52 9.17
C ALA A 82 -1.65 10.37 8.83
N LYS A 83 -2.13 9.14 8.79
CA LYS A 83 -1.30 7.98 8.42
C LYS A 83 -0.81 8.08 6.98
N VAL A 84 -1.68 8.43 6.03
CA VAL A 84 -1.29 8.61 4.63
C VAL A 84 -0.27 9.75 4.50
N GLU A 85 -0.50 10.87 5.18
CA GLU A 85 0.46 11.99 5.18
C GLU A 85 1.80 11.59 5.79
N ALA A 86 1.81 10.82 6.87
CA ALA A 86 3.03 10.32 7.48
C ALA A 86 3.83 9.43 6.51
N ASP A 87 3.15 8.56 5.77
CA ASP A 87 3.79 7.72 4.76
C ASP A 87 4.40 8.57 3.64
N LYS A 88 3.70 9.61 3.18
CA LYS A 88 4.20 10.55 2.17
C LYS A 88 5.45 11.28 2.66
N LYS A 89 5.43 11.76 3.89
CA LYS A 89 6.59 12.43 4.51
C LYS A 89 7.78 11.51 4.63
N LEU A 90 7.55 10.26 5.03
CA LEU A 90 8.61 9.25 5.11
C LEU A 90 9.22 8.99 3.73
N ALA A 91 8.37 8.85 2.70
CA ALA A 91 8.83 8.66 1.33
C ALA A 91 9.73 9.81 0.87
N ASN A 92 9.32 11.05 1.13
CA ASN A 92 10.13 12.23 0.81
C ASN A 92 11.46 12.24 1.55
N LYS A 93 11.44 11.87 2.83
CA LYS A 93 12.64 11.83 3.69
C LYS A 93 13.69 10.86 3.16
N VAL A 94 13.26 9.70 2.66
CA VAL A 94 14.17 8.67 2.13
C VAL A 94 14.42 8.79 0.62
N GLY A 95 13.85 9.81 -0.03
CA GLY A 95 14.08 10.06 -1.46
C GLY A 95 13.21 9.24 -2.41
N ALA A 96 12.16 8.60 -1.91
CA ALA A 96 11.21 7.88 -2.76
C ALA A 96 10.25 8.88 -3.41
N ARG A 97 10.38 9.11 -4.71
CA ARG A 97 9.61 10.13 -5.44
C ARG A 97 8.62 9.56 -6.44
N GLY A 98 8.63 8.26 -6.65
CA GLY A 98 7.73 7.57 -7.57
C GLY A 98 7.37 6.20 -7.04
N THR A 99 6.47 5.52 -7.75
CA THR A 99 6.01 4.18 -7.38
C THR A 99 6.11 3.22 -8.56
N PRO A 100 6.32 1.93 -8.32
CA PRO A 100 6.72 1.36 -7.02
C PRO A 100 8.14 1.71 -6.62
N ASN A 101 8.43 1.70 -5.32
CA ASN A 101 9.74 2.00 -4.77
C ASN A 101 9.98 1.11 -3.56
N PHE A 102 11.18 0.55 -3.43
CA PHE A 102 11.46 -0.48 -2.45
C PHE A 102 12.73 -0.18 -1.66
N TYR A 103 12.71 -0.53 -0.38
CA TYR A 103 13.89 -0.55 0.49
C TYR A 103 13.96 -1.92 1.15
N ILE A 104 15.03 -2.64 0.89
CA ILE A 104 15.23 -4.00 1.41
C ILE A 104 16.36 -3.93 2.42
N ASN A 105 16.00 -3.87 3.72
CA ASN A 105 16.95 -3.62 4.81
C ASN A 105 17.85 -2.40 4.52
N GLY A 106 17.23 -1.33 4.01
CA GLY A 106 17.92 -0.08 3.72
C GLY A 106 18.53 0.00 2.32
N GLU A 107 18.55 -1.07 1.56
CA GLU A 107 19.04 -1.05 0.18
C GLU A 107 17.91 -0.66 -0.77
N HIS A 108 18.12 0.43 -1.52
CA HIS A 108 17.12 1.03 -2.39
C HIS A 108 17.00 0.30 -3.72
N LEU A 109 15.77 0.01 -4.13
CA LEU A 109 15.46 -0.54 -5.45
C LEU A 109 14.25 0.21 -6.01
N ALA A 110 14.47 1.04 -7.02
CA ALA A 110 13.43 1.87 -7.62
C ALA A 110 12.75 1.17 -8.79
N GLY A 111 11.43 1.29 -8.85
CA GLY A 111 10.62 0.84 -9.99
C GLY A 111 10.25 -0.63 -9.95
N ALA A 112 9.45 -1.03 -10.94
CA ALA A 112 9.00 -2.41 -11.10
C ALA A 112 10.11 -3.23 -11.79
N GLN A 113 11.05 -3.71 -10.99
CA GLN A 113 12.19 -4.47 -11.46
C GLN A 113 11.85 -5.97 -11.60
N PRO A 114 12.61 -6.72 -12.43
CA PRO A 114 12.44 -8.17 -12.49
C PRO A 114 12.63 -8.84 -11.14
N ILE A 115 11.94 -9.94 -10.92
CA ILE A 115 11.96 -10.66 -9.64
C ILE A 115 13.39 -11.06 -9.22
N ASP A 116 14.25 -11.34 -10.18
CA ASP A 116 15.63 -11.73 -9.89
C ASP A 116 16.45 -10.63 -9.19
N ARG A 117 16.10 -9.35 -9.46
CA ARG A 117 16.74 -8.22 -8.79
C ARG A 117 16.36 -8.20 -7.30
N PHE A 118 15.10 -8.47 -6.99
CA PHE A 118 14.64 -8.57 -5.61
C PHE A 118 15.30 -9.74 -4.89
N LYS A 119 15.33 -10.89 -5.53
CA LYS A 119 15.95 -12.10 -4.94
C LYS A 119 17.42 -11.88 -4.62
N ALA A 120 18.17 -11.28 -5.55
CA ALA A 120 19.59 -11.00 -5.33
C ALA A 120 19.81 -10.17 -4.06
N ILE A 121 19.03 -9.11 -3.88
CA ILE A 121 19.15 -8.24 -2.72
C ILE A 121 18.69 -8.96 -1.44
N ILE A 122 17.56 -9.66 -1.49
CA ILE A 122 17.02 -10.39 -0.34
C ILE A 122 18.00 -11.46 0.11
N ASP A 123 18.53 -12.26 -0.81
CA ASP A 123 19.47 -13.32 -0.49
C ASP A 123 20.74 -12.76 0.15
N LYS A 124 21.25 -11.66 -0.37
CA LYS A 124 22.39 -10.95 0.21
C LYS A 124 22.10 -10.50 1.64
N GLN A 125 20.92 -9.94 1.90
CA GLN A 125 20.56 -9.48 3.24
C GLN A 125 20.33 -10.65 4.20
N LEU A 126 19.80 -11.78 3.74
CA LEU A 126 19.60 -12.97 4.58
C LEU A 126 20.92 -13.62 5.02
N LYS A 127 22.00 -13.40 4.29
CA LYS A 127 23.34 -13.90 4.65
C LYS A 127 24.04 -13.06 5.72
N LYS A 128 23.53 -11.91 6.03
CA LYS A 128 24.06 -11.06 7.09
C LYS A 128 23.45 -11.46 8.43
#